data_480a2466d43609f8cc40b5c0b0f0a1f1
#
_entry.id   480a2466d43609f8cc40b5c0b0f0a1f1
#
_cell.length_a   1.000
_cell.length_b   1.000
_cell.length_c   1.000
_cell.angle_alpha   90.00
_cell.angle_beta   90.00
_cell.angle_gamma   90.00
#
_symmetry.space_group_name_H-M   'P 1'
#
loop_
_entity.id
_entity.type
_entity.pdbx_description
1 polymer ?
#
loop_
_entity_poly.entity_id
_entity_poly.type
_entity_poly.pdbx_seq_one_letter_code
_entity_poly.pdbx_strand_id
1 'polypeptide(L)'
;MLEETNQALQDKDWAKASELLKAELEKEPEDEKLLHDLLYNLIACSINLKRFRYAKNLIEKNINLFSEEEAKGMIRELRRTPKPQRKETQEDKTRIKEGRIEALGFFDSDTTFNDIIGMNQVKEYLKRTIIYQIKYPEQYRKMGAELNGGIIFYGPPGTGKTLLARAVAHEVGGRMLVVRLPDVINKYAGDSEKNIKKVFDEAKKKSPSVVFIDEIDGIGQKRENADNDVGQGALTHNVVTTLLSEIDGIGKDMQNVYVIGTTNHPWALDDALTRSGRISDKLYIPLPKLKDRKELFKYYTKNMPISHLDYLKLGLRSFGFSPADIKATTQIIANEKATAVIEGRSGSRITTRDMLGAIKRKSKEIGTMDWYSSAIKYLAGKPKTETAQYKELIKDIKFWYMRAPSYARMQKVLSFIL
;
A
#
# COMPACT_ATOMS: atom_id res chain seq x y z
N MET A 1 -30.26 -37.09 15.18
CA MET A 1 -29.28 -35.96 15.04
C MET A 1 -29.87 -34.61 15.41
N LEU A 2 -30.99 -34.15 14.86
CA LEU A 2 -31.67 -32.91 15.32
C LEU A 2 -32.11 -33.00 16.81
N GLU A 3 -32.57 -34.14 17.28
CA GLU A 3 -32.88 -34.36 18.71
C GLU A 3 -31.63 -34.25 19.58
N GLU A 4 -30.50 -34.84 19.18
CA GLU A 4 -29.21 -34.73 19.89
C GLU A 4 -28.66 -33.32 19.90
N THR A 5 -28.86 -32.57 18.80
CA THR A 5 -28.48 -31.17 18.68
C THR A 5 -29.33 -30.31 19.65
N ASN A 6 -30.65 -30.53 19.67
CA ASN A 6 -31.55 -29.84 20.59
C ASN A 6 -31.25 -30.17 22.07
N GLN A 7 -30.90 -31.41 22.37
CA GLN A 7 -30.49 -31.80 23.73
C GLN A 7 -29.19 -31.10 24.12
N ALA A 8 -28.18 -31.07 23.24
CA ALA A 8 -26.91 -30.37 23.50
C ALA A 8 -27.07 -28.84 23.68
N LEU A 9 -28.03 -28.24 22.97
CA LEU A 9 -28.38 -26.84 23.15
C LEU A 9 -29.05 -26.56 24.48
N GLN A 10 -29.97 -27.47 24.91
CA GLN A 10 -30.64 -27.39 26.23
C GLN A 10 -29.65 -27.56 27.37
N ASP A 11 -28.73 -28.50 27.23
CA ASP A 11 -27.67 -28.80 28.21
C ASP A 11 -26.56 -27.75 28.24
N LYS A 12 -26.64 -26.75 27.35
CA LYS A 12 -25.63 -25.69 27.15
C LYS A 12 -24.23 -26.22 26.81
N ASP A 13 -24.16 -27.43 26.26
CA ASP A 13 -22.91 -27.96 25.68
C ASP A 13 -22.67 -27.37 24.31
N TRP A 14 -22.23 -26.12 24.32
CA TRP A 14 -22.02 -25.29 23.11
C TRP A 14 -21.01 -25.91 22.16
N ALA A 15 -20.03 -26.67 22.68
CA ALA A 15 -18.99 -27.29 21.85
C ALA A 15 -19.60 -28.43 21.03
N LYS A 16 -20.31 -29.35 21.68
CA LYS A 16 -20.99 -30.48 21.04
C LYS A 16 -22.10 -30.02 20.10
N ALA A 17 -22.90 -29.05 20.52
CA ALA A 17 -23.93 -28.44 19.68
C ALA A 17 -23.33 -27.79 18.40
N SER A 18 -22.22 -27.08 18.52
CA SER A 18 -21.54 -26.47 17.39
C SER A 18 -21.01 -27.49 16.36
N GLU A 19 -20.54 -28.64 16.79
CA GLU A 19 -20.09 -29.72 15.89
C GLU A 19 -21.25 -30.40 15.18
N LEU A 20 -22.33 -30.70 15.91
CA LEU A 20 -23.53 -31.31 15.32
C LEU A 20 -24.21 -30.35 14.29
N LEU A 21 -24.31 -29.05 14.61
CA LEU A 21 -24.87 -28.05 13.71
C LEU A 21 -24.05 -27.89 12.41
N LYS A 22 -22.71 -27.97 12.50
CA LYS A 22 -21.86 -27.96 11.31
C LYS A 22 -22.05 -29.18 10.43
N ALA A 23 -22.12 -30.34 11.04
CA ALA A 23 -22.37 -31.60 10.32
C ALA A 23 -23.75 -31.62 9.62
N GLU A 24 -24.77 -30.93 10.16
CA GLU A 24 -26.06 -30.76 9.49
C GLU A 24 -25.98 -29.75 8.36
N LEU A 25 -25.24 -28.65 8.53
CA LEU A 25 -25.02 -27.65 7.46
C LEU A 25 -24.23 -28.21 6.28
N GLU A 26 -23.30 -29.14 6.49
CA GLU A 26 -22.54 -29.82 5.43
C GLU A 26 -23.42 -30.69 4.52
N LYS A 27 -24.65 -31.00 4.93
CA LYS A 27 -25.63 -31.74 4.11
C LYS A 27 -26.40 -30.86 3.12
N GLU A 28 -26.07 -29.57 3.08
CA GLU A 28 -26.69 -28.56 2.20
C GLU A 28 -28.23 -28.61 2.24
N PRO A 29 -28.88 -28.29 3.38
CA PRO A 29 -30.33 -28.37 3.50
C PRO A 29 -31.02 -27.44 2.49
N GLU A 30 -31.93 -27.98 1.69
CA GLU A 30 -32.71 -27.24 0.69
C GLU A 30 -33.83 -26.36 1.32
N ASP A 31 -34.23 -26.67 2.57
CA ASP A 31 -35.25 -25.91 3.29
C ASP A 31 -34.62 -24.65 3.91
N GLU A 32 -35.00 -23.50 3.39
CA GLU A 32 -34.56 -22.16 3.83
C GLU A 32 -34.79 -21.91 5.32
N LYS A 33 -35.91 -22.43 5.89
CA LYS A 33 -36.24 -22.29 7.29
C LYS A 33 -35.31 -23.13 8.17
N LEU A 34 -35.03 -24.36 7.75
CA LEU A 34 -34.08 -25.23 8.44
C LEU A 34 -32.66 -24.64 8.38
N LEU A 35 -32.25 -24.13 7.24
CA LEU A 35 -30.96 -23.46 7.06
C LEU A 35 -30.83 -22.23 7.98
N HIS A 36 -31.87 -21.39 8.06
CA HIS A 36 -31.95 -20.26 8.98
C HIS A 36 -31.75 -20.69 10.43
N ASP A 37 -32.52 -21.70 10.90
CA ASP A 37 -32.46 -22.16 12.30
C ASP A 37 -31.09 -22.78 12.66
N LEU A 38 -30.50 -23.55 11.75
CA LEU A 38 -29.16 -24.12 11.92
C LEU A 38 -28.08 -23.04 12.03
N LEU A 39 -28.11 -22.02 11.15
CA LEU A 39 -27.16 -20.92 11.17
C LEU A 39 -27.33 -20.03 12.41
N TYR A 40 -28.60 -19.72 12.79
CA TYR A 40 -28.89 -18.93 13.99
C TYR A 40 -28.31 -19.59 15.25
N ASN A 41 -28.56 -20.91 15.43
CA ASN A 41 -28.03 -21.65 16.57
C ASN A 41 -26.50 -21.79 16.53
N LEU A 42 -25.90 -21.96 15.35
CA LEU A 42 -24.43 -22.03 15.22
C LEU A 42 -23.76 -20.69 15.56
N ILE A 43 -24.41 -19.57 15.21
CA ILE A 43 -23.94 -18.23 15.60
C ILE A 43 -24.03 -18.08 17.13
N ALA A 44 -25.15 -18.46 17.75
CA ALA A 44 -25.34 -18.40 19.19
C ALA A 44 -24.30 -19.29 19.93
N CYS A 45 -24.05 -20.52 19.46
CA CYS A 45 -23.01 -21.39 20.02
C CYS A 45 -21.62 -20.73 19.88
N SER A 46 -21.32 -20.13 18.73
CA SER A 46 -20.04 -19.47 18.47
C SER A 46 -19.81 -18.27 19.36
N ILE A 47 -20.85 -17.51 19.69
CA ILE A 47 -20.80 -16.38 20.66
C ILE A 47 -20.49 -16.91 22.06
N ASN A 48 -21.21 -17.95 22.51
CA ASN A 48 -21.01 -18.55 23.83
C ASN A 48 -19.64 -19.20 24.00
N LEU A 49 -19.08 -19.80 22.92
CA LEU A 49 -17.72 -20.33 22.86
C LEU A 49 -16.64 -19.23 22.71
N LYS A 50 -17.04 -17.96 22.72
CA LYS A 50 -16.13 -16.80 22.53
C LYS A 50 -15.39 -16.80 21.19
N ARG A 51 -15.94 -17.48 20.17
CA ARG A 51 -15.41 -17.51 18.79
C ARG A 51 -15.97 -16.34 17.96
N PHE A 52 -15.83 -15.12 18.46
CA PHE A 52 -16.49 -13.91 17.93
C PHE A 52 -16.17 -13.62 16.46
N ARG A 53 -14.95 -13.89 16.02
CA ARG A 53 -14.55 -13.69 14.61
C ARG A 53 -15.29 -14.65 13.67
N TYR A 54 -15.49 -15.87 14.10
CA TYR A 54 -16.23 -16.88 13.35
C TYR A 54 -17.73 -16.55 13.31
N ALA A 55 -18.32 -16.19 14.46
CA ALA A 55 -19.71 -15.75 14.53
C ALA A 55 -19.99 -14.54 13.63
N LYS A 56 -19.11 -13.53 13.63
CA LYS A 56 -19.20 -12.35 12.76
C LYS A 56 -19.18 -12.74 11.28
N ASN A 57 -18.27 -13.61 10.86
CA ASN A 57 -18.19 -14.07 9.47
C ASN A 57 -19.45 -14.84 9.04
N LEU A 58 -20.06 -15.64 9.92
CA LEU A 58 -21.30 -16.34 9.63
C LEU A 58 -22.47 -15.36 9.40
N ILE A 59 -22.58 -14.31 10.24
CA ILE A 59 -23.60 -13.27 10.08
C ILE A 59 -23.39 -12.51 8.75
N GLU A 60 -22.16 -12.05 8.48
CA GLU A 60 -21.86 -11.29 7.27
C GLU A 60 -22.08 -12.06 5.96
N LYS A 61 -21.79 -13.37 5.95
CA LYS A 61 -21.99 -14.22 4.79
C LYS A 61 -23.45 -14.56 4.50
N ASN A 62 -24.29 -14.62 5.54
CA ASN A 62 -25.65 -15.10 5.46
C ASN A 62 -26.68 -14.04 5.90
N ILE A 63 -26.33 -12.77 5.79
CA ILE A 63 -27.16 -11.64 6.28
C ILE A 63 -28.55 -11.60 5.63
N ASN A 64 -28.67 -12.07 4.42
CA ASN A 64 -29.93 -12.10 3.66
C ASN A 64 -30.94 -13.14 4.20
N LEU A 65 -30.49 -14.10 5.02
CA LEU A 65 -31.36 -15.13 5.62
C LEU A 65 -31.95 -14.67 6.96
N PHE A 66 -31.45 -13.58 7.53
CA PHE A 66 -31.90 -13.06 8.83
C PHE A 66 -32.72 -11.80 8.64
N SER A 67 -33.73 -11.62 9.47
CA SER A 67 -34.44 -10.34 9.57
C SER A 67 -33.52 -9.25 10.10
N GLU A 68 -33.87 -8.00 9.83
CA GLU A 68 -33.08 -6.83 10.29
C GLU A 68 -32.98 -6.75 11.82
N GLU A 69 -34.02 -7.23 12.52
CA GLU A 69 -34.05 -7.26 13.98
C GLU A 69 -33.15 -8.36 14.55
N GLU A 70 -33.15 -9.55 13.95
CA GLU A 70 -32.27 -10.67 14.34
C GLU A 70 -30.79 -10.33 14.11
N ALA A 71 -30.47 -9.80 12.95
CA ALA A 71 -29.10 -9.38 12.63
C ALA A 71 -28.60 -8.29 13.61
N LYS A 72 -29.44 -7.29 13.92
CA LYS A 72 -29.15 -6.28 14.93
C LYS A 72 -28.99 -6.88 16.33
N GLY A 73 -29.83 -7.87 16.69
CA GLY A 73 -29.75 -8.60 17.95
C GLY A 73 -28.42 -9.33 18.13
N MET A 74 -28.04 -10.16 17.14
CA MET A 74 -26.78 -10.91 17.14
C MET A 74 -25.54 -9.97 17.19
N ILE A 75 -25.55 -8.87 16.45
CA ILE A 75 -24.47 -7.87 16.49
C ILE A 75 -24.41 -7.19 17.88
N ARG A 76 -25.56 -6.92 18.51
CA ARG A 76 -25.62 -6.35 19.86
C ARG A 76 -25.06 -7.32 20.90
N GLU A 77 -25.33 -8.63 20.78
CA GLU A 77 -24.75 -9.66 21.64
C GLU A 77 -23.24 -9.78 21.45
N LEU A 78 -22.73 -9.78 20.22
CA LEU A 78 -21.30 -9.73 19.92
C LEU A 78 -20.59 -8.52 20.57
N ARG A 79 -21.30 -7.39 20.75
CA ARG A 79 -20.77 -6.19 21.40
C ARG A 79 -20.90 -6.19 22.92
N ARG A 80 -21.87 -6.92 23.48
CA ARG A 80 -22.15 -6.98 24.93
C ARG A 80 -21.24 -7.94 25.69
N THR A 81 -20.70 -8.94 25.03
CA THR A 81 -19.74 -9.84 25.68
C THR A 81 -18.49 -9.05 26.06
N PRO A 82 -18.12 -8.95 27.35
CA PRO A 82 -16.92 -8.25 27.75
C PRO A 82 -15.74 -8.94 27.06
N LYS A 83 -14.92 -8.15 26.37
CA LYS A 83 -13.60 -8.61 25.95
C LYS A 83 -12.98 -9.25 27.19
N PRO A 84 -12.40 -10.47 27.08
CA PRO A 84 -11.77 -11.09 28.23
C PRO A 84 -10.76 -10.10 28.79
N GLN A 85 -11.05 -9.56 29.98
CA GLN A 85 -10.09 -8.81 30.78
C GLN A 85 -9.07 -9.84 31.27
N ARG A 86 -8.10 -10.16 30.42
CA ARG A 86 -6.85 -10.71 30.90
C ARG A 86 -6.26 -9.62 31.79
N LYS A 87 -6.07 -9.87 33.07
CA LYS A 87 -5.26 -9.01 33.93
C LYS A 87 -3.88 -9.00 33.27
N GLU A 88 -3.63 -7.99 32.45
CA GLU A 88 -2.34 -7.76 31.81
C GLU A 88 -1.34 -7.48 32.92
N THR A 89 -0.45 -8.43 33.17
CA THR A 89 0.72 -8.19 34.01
C THR A 89 1.60 -7.13 33.33
N GLN A 90 2.44 -6.45 34.09
CA GLN A 90 3.37 -5.48 33.51
C GLN A 90 4.25 -6.12 32.40
N GLU A 91 4.57 -7.41 32.53
CA GLU A 91 5.27 -8.20 31.50
C GLU A 91 4.44 -8.41 30.24
N ASP A 92 3.11 -8.66 30.35
CA ASP A 92 2.23 -8.77 29.17
C ASP A 92 2.09 -7.42 28.45
N LYS A 93 2.05 -6.30 29.20
CA LYS A 93 2.05 -4.96 28.59
C LYS A 93 3.35 -4.63 27.88
N THR A 94 4.47 -5.11 28.39
CA THR A 94 5.79 -4.97 27.74
C THR A 94 5.86 -5.86 26.51
N ARG A 95 5.43 -7.13 26.58
CA ARG A 95 5.36 -8.06 25.44
C ARG A 95 4.39 -7.61 24.34
N ILE A 96 3.22 -7.06 24.70
CA ILE A 96 2.27 -6.50 23.71
C ILE A 96 2.84 -5.24 23.07
N LYS A 97 3.62 -4.42 23.82
CA LYS A 97 4.34 -3.26 23.29
C LYS A 97 5.52 -3.70 22.41
N GLU A 98 6.28 -4.69 22.84
CA GLU A 98 7.37 -5.29 22.05
C GLU A 98 6.85 -6.01 20.81
N GLY A 99 5.78 -6.78 20.88
CA GLY A 99 5.15 -7.42 19.72
C GLY A 99 4.49 -6.46 18.73
N ARG A 100 4.11 -5.24 19.15
CA ARG A 100 3.69 -4.17 18.22
C ARG A 100 4.86 -3.48 17.55
N ILE A 101 6.02 -3.47 18.18
CA ILE A 101 7.27 -2.95 17.60
C ILE A 101 7.93 -4.00 16.72
N GLU A 102 7.77 -5.29 17.03
CA GLU A 102 8.11 -6.41 16.14
C GLU A 102 7.20 -6.46 14.90
N ALA A 103 5.97 -5.93 14.97
CA ALA A 103 5.10 -5.72 13.80
C ALA A 103 5.55 -4.55 12.91
N LEU A 104 6.38 -3.62 13.41
CA LEU A 104 7.19 -2.68 12.64
C LEU A 104 8.48 -3.42 12.18
N GLY A 105 8.31 -4.53 11.40
CA GLY A 105 9.40 -5.43 11.09
C GLY A 105 10.48 -4.77 10.22
N PHE A 106 11.74 -5.01 10.56
CA PHE A 106 12.80 -4.87 9.59
C PHE A 106 12.64 -5.96 8.55
N PHE A 107 12.54 -5.55 7.30
CA PHE A 107 12.51 -6.47 6.18
C PHE A 107 13.90 -6.49 5.55
N ASP A 108 14.51 -7.67 5.53
CA ASP A 108 15.61 -7.92 4.63
C ASP A 108 15.02 -7.95 3.22
N SER A 109 15.48 -7.06 2.36
CA SER A 109 14.95 -6.98 1.00
C SER A 109 15.80 -7.81 0.05
N ASP A 110 15.21 -8.83 -0.56
CA ASP A 110 15.84 -9.59 -1.65
C ASP A 110 15.69 -8.86 -3.01
N THR A 111 14.99 -7.73 -3.03
CA THR A 111 14.74 -6.95 -4.25
C THR A 111 15.96 -6.15 -4.62
N THR A 112 16.48 -6.37 -5.81
CA THR A 112 17.62 -5.66 -6.39
C THR A 112 17.19 -4.64 -7.45
N PHE A 113 18.10 -3.78 -7.90
CA PHE A 113 17.84 -2.92 -9.06
C PHE A 113 17.61 -3.71 -10.36
N ASN A 114 18.04 -4.96 -10.45
CA ASN A 114 17.80 -5.81 -11.61
C ASN A 114 16.34 -6.27 -11.71
N ASP A 115 15.63 -6.34 -10.59
CA ASP A 115 14.21 -6.71 -10.55
C ASP A 115 13.30 -5.55 -10.97
N ILE A 116 13.86 -4.34 -11.10
CA ILE A 116 13.14 -3.15 -11.55
C ILE A 116 13.40 -2.94 -13.03
N ILE A 117 12.37 -3.08 -13.84
CA ILE A 117 12.47 -2.93 -15.29
C ILE A 117 12.44 -1.44 -15.66
N GLY A 118 13.40 -1.03 -16.49
CA GLY A 118 13.56 0.36 -16.91
C GLY A 118 14.12 1.28 -15.81
N MET A 119 13.73 2.54 -15.81
CA MET A 119 14.11 3.57 -14.82
C MET A 119 15.63 3.78 -14.68
N ASN A 120 16.43 3.57 -15.72
CA ASN A 120 17.89 3.62 -15.62
C ASN A 120 18.41 4.96 -15.07
N GLN A 121 17.82 6.08 -15.49
CA GLN A 121 18.21 7.40 -14.99
C GLN A 121 17.89 7.57 -13.49
N VAL A 122 16.74 7.06 -13.05
CA VAL A 122 16.33 7.04 -11.63
C VAL A 122 17.31 6.18 -10.81
N LYS A 123 17.63 4.99 -11.29
CA LYS A 123 18.60 4.09 -10.62
C LYS A 123 19.97 4.72 -10.48
N GLU A 124 20.50 5.33 -11.55
CA GLU A 124 21.78 6.02 -11.52
C GLU A 124 21.76 7.22 -10.57
N TYR A 125 20.68 7.98 -10.55
CA TYR A 125 20.51 9.07 -9.58
C TYR A 125 20.57 8.53 -8.14
N LEU A 126 19.82 7.48 -7.83
CA LEU A 126 19.79 6.87 -6.50
C LEU A 126 21.15 6.27 -6.09
N LYS A 127 21.90 5.66 -7.04
CA LYS A 127 23.26 5.19 -6.76
C LYS A 127 24.16 6.33 -6.28
N ARG A 128 24.15 7.45 -6.97
CA ARG A 128 25.00 8.61 -6.64
C ARG A 128 24.56 9.33 -5.38
N THR A 129 23.23 9.52 -5.23
CA THR A 129 22.67 10.37 -4.16
C THR A 129 22.53 9.62 -2.83
N ILE A 130 22.29 8.31 -2.85
CA ILE A 130 22.03 7.54 -1.62
C ILE A 130 23.11 6.48 -1.40
N ILE A 131 23.28 5.57 -2.39
CA ILE A 131 24.08 4.36 -2.17
C ILE A 131 25.54 4.70 -1.96
N TYR A 132 26.11 5.60 -2.77
CA TYR A 132 27.51 6.01 -2.63
C TYR A 132 27.75 6.80 -1.34
N GLN A 133 26.79 7.64 -0.92
CA GLN A 133 26.91 8.39 0.35
C GLN A 133 26.99 7.45 1.55
N ILE A 134 26.15 6.41 1.56
CA ILE A 134 26.14 5.42 2.64
C ILE A 134 27.36 4.49 2.58
N LYS A 135 27.78 4.07 1.39
CA LYS A 135 28.91 3.14 1.23
C LYS A 135 30.27 3.82 1.37
N TYR A 136 30.37 5.10 1.04
CA TYR A 136 31.64 5.84 1.00
C TYR A 136 31.55 7.19 1.74
N PRO A 137 31.09 7.23 3.01
CA PRO A 137 30.86 8.47 3.73
C PRO A 137 32.11 9.34 3.92
N GLU A 138 33.29 8.71 4.08
CA GLU A 138 34.56 9.42 4.25
C GLU A 138 34.94 10.27 3.02
N GLN A 139 34.66 9.78 1.81
CA GLN A 139 34.93 10.51 0.58
C GLN A 139 34.07 11.77 0.48
N TYR A 140 32.77 11.65 0.85
CA TYR A 140 31.86 12.79 0.87
C TYR A 140 32.28 13.84 1.90
N ARG A 141 32.66 13.40 3.12
CA ARG A 141 33.19 14.32 4.17
C ARG A 141 34.45 15.08 3.72
N LYS A 142 35.39 14.39 3.11
CA LYS A 142 36.64 15.03 2.59
C LYS A 142 36.37 16.10 1.56
N MET A 143 35.27 16.00 0.82
CA MET A 143 34.84 16.95 -0.17
C MET A 143 33.89 18.03 0.39
N GLY A 144 33.62 18.03 1.71
CA GLY A 144 32.70 18.98 2.34
C GLY A 144 31.25 18.80 1.93
N ALA A 145 30.86 17.63 1.41
CA ALA A 145 29.49 17.36 1.02
C ALA A 145 28.67 17.01 2.26
N GLU A 146 27.54 17.68 2.45
CA GLU A 146 26.56 17.34 3.48
C GLU A 146 25.74 16.13 3.03
N LEU A 147 25.49 15.21 3.97
CA LEU A 147 24.63 14.06 3.72
C LEU A 147 23.16 14.48 3.85
N ASN A 148 22.37 14.24 2.82
CA ASN A 148 20.93 14.46 2.90
C ASN A 148 20.28 13.40 3.78
N GLY A 149 19.39 13.81 4.70
CA GLY A 149 18.70 12.91 5.62
C GLY A 149 17.64 12.03 4.96
N GLY A 150 17.17 12.39 3.76
CA GLY A 150 16.14 11.61 3.08
C GLY A 150 15.74 12.12 1.71
N ILE A 151 14.88 11.33 1.05
CA ILE A 151 14.32 11.60 -0.29
C ILE A 151 12.84 11.23 -0.35
N ILE A 152 12.05 11.97 -1.13
CA ILE A 152 10.66 11.66 -1.41
C ILE A 152 10.52 11.14 -2.84
N PHE A 153 10.03 9.91 -3.01
CA PHE A 153 9.62 9.40 -4.31
C PHE A 153 8.17 9.80 -4.59
N TYR A 154 7.94 10.52 -5.66
CA TYR A 154 6.59 10.92 -6.04
C TYR A 154 6.29 10.57 -7.49
N GLY A 155 5.01 10.39 -7.82
CA GLY A 155 4.58 10.04 -9.17
C GLY A 155 3.26 9.28 -9.19
N PRO A 156 2.77 8.89 -10.37
CA PRO A 156 1.52 8.17 -10.51
C PRO A 156 1.47 6.88 -9.66
N PRO A 157 0.28 6.45 -9.24
CA PRO A 157 0.13 5.18 -8.52
C PRO A 157 0.57 3.99 -9.38
N GLY A 158 1.05 2.93 -8.73
CA GLY A 158 1.46 1.70 -9.43
C GLY A 158 2.78 1.76 -10.19
N THR A 159 3.55 2.85 -10.12
CA THR A 159 4.84 2.99 -10.79
C THR A 159 5.99 2.22 -10.13
N GLY A 160 5.79 1.66 -8.94
CA GLY A 160 6.78 0.84 -8.25
C GLY A 160 7.65 1.60 -7.24
N LYS A 161 7.17 2.75 -6.70
CA LYS A 161 7.90 3.54 -5.69
C LYS A 161 8.35 2.70 -4.48
N THR A 162 7.47 1.91 -3.93
CA THR A 162 7.76 1.00 -2.80
C THR A 162 8.78 -0.09 -3.19
N LEU A 163 8.69 -0.63 -4.41
CA LEU A 163 9.65 -1.63 -4.91
C LEU A 163 11.05 -1.02 -5.08
N LEU A 164 11.10 0.23 -5.55
CA LEU A 164 12.34 0.98 -5.70
C LEU A 164 13.01 1.26 -4.35
N ALA A 165 12.23 1.61 -3.31
CA ALA A 165 12.74 1.79 -1.95
C ALA A 165 13.34 0.49 -1.39
N ARG A 166 12.69 -0.65 -1.63
CA ARG A 166 13.23 -1.97 -1.26
C ARG A 166 14.55 -2.26 -1.95
N ALA A 167 14.65 -1.96 -3.24
CA ALA A 167 15.89 -2.16 -3.98
C ALA A 167 17.02 -1.25 -3.46
N VAL A 168 16.73 0.00 -3.09
CA VAL A 168 17.72 0.89 -2.46
C VAL A 168 18.21 0.29 -1.14
N ALA A 169 17.33 -0.20 -0.28
CA ALA A 169 17.71 -0.81 0.99
C ALA A 169 18.64 -2.02 0.78
N HIS A 170 18.33 -2.89 -0.20
CA HIS A 170 19.19 -4.01 -0.58
C HIS A 170 20.57 -3.54 -1.07
N GLU A 171 20.61 -2.56 -1.95
CA GLU A 171 21.84 -2.05 -2.55
C GLU A 171 22.78 -1.39 -1.54
N VAL A 172 22.27 -0.81 -0.48
CA VAL A 172 23.11 -0.26 0.62
C VAL A 172 23.60 -1.35 1.57
N GLY A 173 23.12 -2.61 1.40
CA GLY A 173 23.41 -3.70 2.32
C GLY A 173 22.76 -3.51 3.68
N GLY A 174 21.73 -2.67 3.75
CA GLY A 174 21.01 -2.29 4.94
C GLY A 174 19.67 -2.96 5.06
N ARG A 175 19.07 -2.78 6.23
CA ARG A 175 17.70 -3.23 6.53
C ARG A 175 16.70 -2.13 6.28
N MET A 176 15.51 -2.49 5.80
CA MET A 176 14.42 -1.56 5.60
C MET A 176 13.41 -1.68 6.74
N LEU A 177 13.19 -0.57 7.44
CA LEU A 177 12.13 -0.44 8.42
C LEU A 177 10.93 0.27 7.77
N VAL A 178 9.83 -0.45 7.61
CA VAL A 178 8.61 0.09 7.00
C VAL A 178 7.73 0.74 8.04
N VAL A 179 7.49 2.02 7.88
CA VAL A 179 6.58 2.81 8.72
C VAL A 179 5.31 3.08 7.92
N ARG A 180 4.20 2.54 8.38
CA ARG A 180 2.87 2.91 7.90
C ARG A 180 2.25 3.86 8.90
N LEU A 181 1.84 5.02 8.44
CA LEU A 181 1.30 6.06 9.33
C LEU A 181 0.13 5.60 10.20
N PRO A 182 -0.86 4.83 9.68
CA PRO A 182 -1.96 4.32 10.49
C PRO A 182 -1.50 3.39 11.64
N ASP A 183 -0.35 2.73 11.48
CA ASP A 183 0.20 1.82 12.50
C ASP A 183 0.91 2.59 13.63
N VAL A 184 1.38 3.79 13.32
CA VAL A 184 2.12 4.66 14.26
C VAL A 184 1.18 5.63 14.96
N ILE A 185 0.15 6.13 14.27
CA ILE A 185 -0.81 7.08 14.82
C ILE A 185 -1.81 6.34 15.70
N ASN A 186 -1.69 6.50 17.00
CA ASN A 186 -2.65 5.98 17.99
C ASN A 186 -3.62 7.08 18.43
N LYS A 187 -4.83 6.65 18.86
CA LYS A 187 -5.87 7.56 19.39
C LYS A 187 -5.49 8.23 20.73
N TYR A 188 -4.38 7.78 21.37
CA TYR A 188 -3.91 8.34 22.64
C TYR A 188 -2.76 9.29 22.42
N ALA A 189 -2.88 10.50 22.98
CA ALA A 189 -1.84 11.51 22.93
C ALA A 189 -0.53 11.01 23.56
N GLY A 190 0.61 11.25 22.91
CA GLY A 190 1.96 10.89 23.39
C GLY A 190 2.44 9.49 23.01
N ASP A 191 1.57 8.55 22.63
CA ASP A 191 2.01 7.21 22.22
C ASP A 191 2.53 7.21 20.79
N SER A 192 1.96 8.04 19.93
CA SER A 192 2.41 8.20 18.53
C SER A 192 3.82 8.75 18.45
N GLU A 193 4.13 9.79 19.22
CA GLU A 193 5.47 10.40 19.28
C GLU A 193 6.52 9.40 19.81
N LYS A 194 6.17 8.64 20.85
CA LYS A 194 7.04 7.57 21.39
C LYS A 194 7.31 6.47 20.37
N ASN A 195 6.30 6.10 19.57
CA ASN A 195 6.45 5.08 18.54
C ASN A 195 7.38 5.55 17.42
N ILE A 196 7.28 6.82 16.98
CA ILE A 196 8.19 7.39 15.99
C ILE A 196 9.63 7.36 16.53
N LYS A 197 9.87 7.87 17.74
CA LYS A 197 11.22 7.85 18.34
C LYS A 197 11.80 6.45 18.39
N LYS A 198 11.04 5.44 18.81
CA LYS A 198 11.49 4.05 18.84
C LYS A 198 11.85 3.51 17.45
N VAL A 199 11.08 3.88 16.41
CA VAL A 199 11.40 3.53 15.03
C VAL A 199 12.78 4.03 14.63
N PHE A 200 13.06 5.30 14.91
CA PHE A 200 14.36 5.91 14.59
C PHE A 200 15.49 5.36 15.46
N ASP A 201 15.24 5.11 16.75
CA ASP A 201 16.23 4.49 17.65
C ASP A 201 16.62 3.08 17.17
N GLU A 202 15.64 2.27 16.75
CA GLU A 202 15.89 0.94 16.17
C GLU A 202 16.60 1.01 14.82
N ALA A 203 16.26 1.99 13.98
CA ALA A 203 16.98 2.23 12.74
C ALA A 203 18.45 2.60 12.99
N LYS A 204 18.72 3.43 13.97
CA LYS A 204 20.08 3.82 14.40
C LYS A 204 20.88 2.62 14.91
N LYS A 205 20.29 1.76 15.74
CA LYS A 205 20.95 0.55 16.28
C LYS A 205 21.33 -0.45 15.18
N LYS A 206 20.56 -0.50 14.10
CA LYS A 206 20.73 -1.47 12.99
C LYS A 206 21.29 -0.82 11.73
N SER A 207 22.01 0.29 11.90
CA SER A 207 22.68 1.00 10.79
C SER A 207 23.73 0.10 10.08
N PRO A 208 23.86 0.15 8.73
CA PRO A 208 23.12 1.03 7.82
C PRO A 208 21.67 0.58 7.65
N SER A 209 20.74 1.53 7.66
CA SER A 209 19.31 1.23 7.57
C SER A 209 18.53 2.26 6.75
N VAL A 210 17.41 1.85 6.20
CA VAL A 210 16.47 2.71 5.48
C VAL A 210 15.14 2.75 6.22
N VAL A 211 14.72 3.93 6.66
CA VAL A 211 13.37 4.16 7.18
C VAL A 211 12.46 4.51 6.00
N PHE A 212 11.54 3.62 5.70
CA PHE A 212 10.61 3.80 4.59
C PHE A 212 9.24 4.22 5.11
N ILE A 213 8.75 5.38 4.65
CA ILE A 213 7.46 5.94 5.04
C ILE A 213 6.56 5.93 3.81
N ASP A 214 5.58 5.02 3.79
CA ASP A 214 4.62 4.98 2.69
C ASP A 214 3.50 6.01 2.91
N GLU A 215 3.02 6.60 1.82
CA GLU A 215 1.96 7.61 1.81
C GLU A 215 2.21 8.76 2.80
N ILE A 216 3.42 9.35 2.73
CA ILE A 216 3.86 10.41 3.65
C ILE A 216 2.96 11.66 3.59
N ASP A 217 2.17 11.83 2.53
CA ASP A 217 1.13 12.87 2.41
C ASP A 217 0.00 12.72 3.44
N GLY A 218 -0.22 11.52 3.99
CA GLY A 218 -1.17 11.30 5.09
C GLY A 218 -0.80 12.05 6.39
N ILE A 219 0.47 12.46 6.57
CA ILE A 219 0.92 13.28 7.72
C ILE A 219 0.73 14.78 7.46
N GLY A 220 0.76 15.18 6.20
CA GLY A 220 0.97 16.58 5.81
C GLY A 220 -0.21 17.22 5.10
N GLN A 221 -1.44 16.78 5.33
CA GLN A 221 -2.58 17.49 4.76
C GLN A 221 -2.59 18.94 5.25
N LYS A 222 -2.46 19.87 4.27
CA LYS A 222 -2.45 21.30 4.53
C LYS A 222 -3.65 21.69 5.39
N ARG A 223 -3.40 22.57 6.33
CA ARG A 223 -4.28 23.10 7.37
C ARG A 223 -5.63 23.67 6.91
N GLU A 224 -5.92 23.73 5.62
CA GLU A 224 -7.10 24.38 5.04
C GLU A 224 -8.43 23.62 5.33
N ASN A 225 -8.37 22.36 5.79
CA ASN A 225 -9.57 21.56 6.10
C ASN A 225 -9.70 21.15 7.58
N ALA A 226 -8.89 21.72 8.48
CA ALA A 226 -8.82 21.29 9.89
C ALA A 226 -9.83 22.01 10.82
N ASP A 227 -10.66 22.90 10.31
CA ASP A 227 -11.55 23.76 11.14
C ASP A 227 -12.72 23.00 11.77
N ASN A 228 -12.95 21.72 11.45
CA ASN A 228 -14.08 20.96 11.97
C ASN A 228 -13.74 19.85 12.98
N ASP A 229 -12.47 19.58 13.30
CA ASP A 229 -12.13 18.52 14.28
C ASP A 229 -10.87 18.88 15.09
N VAL A 230 -11.06 19.67 16.14
CA VAL A 230 -10.00 20.25 17.00
C VAL A 230 -9.10 19.18 17.66
N GLY A 231 -9.57 17.95 17.80
CA GLY A 231 -8.82 16.86 18.44
C GLY A 231 -7.85 16.12 17.52
N GLN A 232 -8.24 15.84 16.28
CA GLN A 232 -7.41 15.08 15.32
C GLN A 232 -6.29 15.93 14.71
N GLY A 233 -6.54 17.22 14.49
CA GLY A 233 -5.54 18.15 13.97
C GLY A 233 -4.32 18.31 14.88
N ALA A 234 -4.51 18.39 16.19
CA ALA A 234 -3.42 18.52 17.16
C ALA A 234 -2.54 17.25 17.26
N LEU A 235 -3.13 16.07 17.21
CA LEU A 235 -2.43 14.79 17.23
C LEU A 235 -1.54 14.61 15.98
N THR A 236 -2.07 14.94 14.82
CA THR A 236 -1.32 14.87 13.56
C THR A 236 -0.15 15.86 13.55
N HIS A 237 -0.33 17.06 14.09
CA HIS A 237 0.71 18.08 14.21
C HIS A 237 1.88 17.60 15.07
N ASN A 238 1.64 16.99 16.22
CA ASN A 238 2.68 16.48 17.10
C ASN A 238 3.48 15.34 16.45
N VAL A 239 2.79 14.45 15.73
CA VAL A 239 3.41 13.37 14.95
C VAL A 239 4.34 13.94 13.87
N VAL A 240 3.87 14.94 13.11
CA VAL A 240 4.70 15.64 12.10
C VAL A 240 5.92 16.26 12.75
N THR A 241 5.73 17.02 13.85
CA THR A 241 6.82 17.72 14.54
C THR A 241 7.87 16.73 15.06
N THR A 242 7.44 15.60 15.64
CA THR A 242 8.35 14.57 16.13
C THR A 242 9.11 13.91 14.98
N LEU A 243 8.43 13.57 13.88
CA LEU A 243 9.05 13.03 12.67
C LEU A 243 10.10 13.99 12.11
N LEU A 244 9.78 15.27 12.02
CA LEU A 244 10.71 16.30 11.55
C LEU A 244 11.94 16.41 12.44
N SER A 245 11.75 16.35 13.76
CA SER A 245 12.86 16.39 14.73
C SER A 245 13.80 15.18 14.61
N GLU A 246 13.25 13.98 14.41
CA GLU A 246 14.06 12.77 14.19
C GLU A 246 14.83 12.81 12.87
N ILE A 247 14.20 13.33 11.79
CA ILE A 247 14.87 13.51 10.50
C ILE A 247 15.99 14.55 10.60
N ASP A 248 15.76 15.67 11.29
CA ASP A 248 16.78 16.70 11.53
C ASP A 248 17.99 16.15 12.33
N GLY A 249 17.74 15.18 13.22
CA GLY A 249 18.78 14.50 14.01
C GLY A 249 19.67 13.58 13.15
N ILE A 250 19.13 12.91 12.13
CA ILE A 250 19.89 11.99 11.29
C ILE A 250 21.02 12.71 10.54
N GLY A 251 20.78 13.88 10.00
CA GLY A 251 21.79 14.65 9.26
C GLY A 251 22.98 15.11 10.11
N LYS A 252 22.77 15.31 11.42
CA LYS A 252 23.79 15.81 12.34
C LYS A 252 24.64 14.70 12.95
N ASP A 253 24.02 13.56 13.29
CA ASP A 253 24.69 12.47 14.03
C ASP A 253 25.42 11.47 13.10
N MET A 254 25.41 11.68 11.79
CA MET A 254 26.10 10.84 10.79
C MET A 254 25.85 9.32 10.94
N GLN A 255 24.73 8.95 11.49
CA GLN A 255 24.34 7.56 11.62
C GLN A 255 23.77 7.14 10.27
N ASN A 256 24.38 6.20 9.58
CA ASN A 256 24.00 5.67 8.26
C ASN A 256 22.52 5.21 8.16
N VAL A 257 21.60 6.09 8.56
CA VAL A 257 20.15 5.96 8.45
C VAL A 257 19.68 6.90 7.37
N TYR A 258 18.87 6.42 6.45
CA TYR A 258 18.32 7.21 5.36
C TYR A 258 16.81 7.11 5.32
N VAL A 259 16.12 8.23 5.13
CA VAL A 259 14.66 8.25 5.07
C VAL A 259 14.19 8.25 3.62
N ILE A 260 13.30 7.33 3.25
CA ILE A 260 12.63 7.33 1.95
C ILE A 260 11.13 7.47 2.17
N GLY A 261 10.57 8.63 1.80
CA GLY A 261 9.13 8.83 1.76
C GLY A 261 8.56 8.51 0.38
N THR A 262 7.32 8.03 0.32
CA THR A 262 6.59 7.90 -0.95
C THR A 262 5.29 8.66 -0.89
N THR A 263 4.88 9.25 -2.02
CA THR A 263 3.58 9.88 -2.16
C THR A 263 3.04 9.80 -3.58
N ASN A 264 1.73 9.70 -3.69
CA ASN A 264 1.00 9.91 -4.95
C ASN A 264 0.54 11.37 -5.09
N HIS A 265 0.61 12.18 -4.02
CA HIS A 265 0.10 13.56 -3.97
C HIS A 265 1.17 14.55 -3.48
N PRO A 266 2.23 14.82 -4.28
CA PRO A 266 3.33 15.69 -3.84
C PRO A 266 2.87 17.11 -3.50
N TRP A 267 1.70 17.51 -3.97
CA TRP A 267 1.06 18.80 -3.67
C TRP A 267 0.36 18.85 -2.30
N ALA A 268 0.12 17.69 -1.69
CA ALA A 268 -0.48 17.60 -0.36
C ALA A 268 0.57 17.62 0.77
N LEU A 269 1.87 17.54 0.42
CA LEU A 269 2.95 17.55 1.39
C LEU A 269 3.08 18.89 2.10
N ASP A 270 3.31 18.85 3.42
CA ASP A 270 3.69 20.03 4.20
C ASP A 270 5.08 20.52 3.78
N ASP A 271 5.19 21.81 3.49
CA ASP A 271 6.45 22.43 3.10
C ASP A 271 7.54 22.27 4.17
N ALA A 272 7.15 22.07 5.44
CA ALA A 272 8.09 21.81 6.52
C ALA A 272 8.89 20.50 6.34
N LEU A 273 8.30 19.47 5.70
CA LEU A 273 8.97 18.20 5.39
C LEU A 273 10.09 18.37 4.35
N THR A 274 9.95 19.35 3.47
CA THR A 274 10.80 19.52 2.29
C THR A 274 11.80 20.69 2.39
N ARG A 275 11.94 21.27 3.60
CA ARG A 275 12.94 22.30 3.87
C ARG A 275 14.35 21.74 3.86
N SER A 276 15.34 22.60 3.55
CA SER A 276 16.77 22.27 3.60
C SER A 276 17.15 21.65 4.96
N GLY A 277 17.97 20.62 4.93
CA GLY A 277 18.39 19.86 6.12
C GLY A 277 17.46 18.69 6.52
N ARG A 278 16.32 18.52 5.81
CA ARG A 278 15.34 17.44 6.02
C ARG A 278 15.27 16.53 4.80
N ILE A 279 14.05 16.24 4.36
CA ILE A 279 13.82 15.48 3.11
C ILE A 279 13.75 16.50 1.95
N SER A 280 14.86 17.14 1.63
CA SER A 280 14.91 18.20 0.62
C SER A 280 14.79 17.66 -0.81
N ASP A 281 15.20 16.41 -1.05
CA ASP A 281 15.22 15.80 -2.36
C ASP A 281 13.88 15.19 -2.74
N LYS A 282 13.37 15.54 -3.92
CA LYS A 282 12.15 14.98 -4.50
C LYS A 282 12.49 14.32 -5.84
N LEU A 283 12.25 13.01 -5.92
CA LEU A 283 12.52 12.22 -7.12
C LEU A 283 11.23 11.80 -7.79
N TYR A 284 11.06 12.24 -9.02
CA TYR A 284 9.92 11.86 -9.85
C TYR A 284 10.09 10.43 -10.40
N ILE A 285 9.09 9.59 -10.18
CA ILE A 285 9.03 8.22 -10.69
C ILE A 285 8.00 8.16 -11.83
N PRO A 286 8.46 8.15 -13.09
CA PRO A 286 7.59 8.25 -14.26
C PRO A 286 6.87 6.93 -14.57
N LEU A 287 5.86 7.01 -15.45
CA LEU A 287 5.30 5.85 -16.11
C LEU A 287 6.31 5.18 -17.05
N PRO A 288 6.20 3.86 -17.29
CA PRO A 288 7.10 3.14 -18.17
C PRO A 288 6.94 3.60 -19.63
N LYS A 289 8.07 3.86 -20.30
CA LYS A 289 8.12 4.16 -21.74
C LYS A 289 7.79 2.91 -22.55
N LEU A 290 7.60 3.04 -23.86
CA LEU A 290 7.27 1.91 -24.76
C LEU A 290 8.26 0.74 -24.60
N LYS A 291 9.56 1.03 -24.52
CA LYS A 291 10.60 0.00 -24.32
C LYS A 291 10.39 -0.74 -23.00
N ASP A 292 10.13 -0.01 -21.93
CA ASP A 292 9.95 -0.58 -20.59
C ASP A 292 8.66 -1.39 -20.50
N ARG A 293 7.54 -0.92 -21.13
CA ARG A 293 6.29 -1.69 -21.19
C ARG A 293 6.46 -3.02 -21.92
N LYS A 294 7.23 -3.06 -23.02
CA LYS A 294 7.56 -4.32 -23.72
C LYS A 294 8.29 -5.30 -22.79
N GLU A 295 9.29 -4.81 -22.08
CA GLU A 295 10.06 -5.64 -21.15
C GLU A 295 9.23 -6.08 -19.93
N LEU A 296 8.32 -5.22 -19.43
CA LEU A 296 7.37 -5.58 -18.36
C LEU A 296 6.43 -6.71 -18.80
N PHE A 297 5.88 -6.66 -20.04
CA PHE A 297 5.07 -7.77 -20.54
C PHE A 297 5.89 -9.05 -20.65
N LYS A 298 7.13 -9.00 -21.17
CA LYS A 298 8.02 -10.17 -21.21
C LYS A 298 8.27 -10.73 -19.82
N TYR A 299 8.56 -9.87 -18.85
CA TYR A 299 8.83 -10.25 -17.48
C TYR A 299 7.64 -10.96 -16.82
N TYR A 300 6.45 -10.36 -16.90
CA TYR A 300 5.27 -10.91 -16.25
C TYR A 300 4.69 -12.14 -16.96
N THR A 301 5.02 -12.36 -18.23
CA THR A 301 4.58 -13.55 -18.98
C THR A 301 5.63 -14.66 -19.05
N LYS A 302 6.81 -14.47 -18.48
CA LYS A 302 7.96 -15.40 -18.59
C LYS A 302 7.61 -16.85 -18.22
N ASN A 303 6.81 -17.03 -17.18
CA ASN A 303 6.44 -18.36 -16.65
C ASN A 303 5.01 -18.77 -17.04
N MET A 304 4.38 -18.09 -18.00
CA MET A 304 3.02 -18.39 -18.45
C MET A 304 3.05 -19.29 -19.68
N PRO A 305 2.02 -20.13 -19.89
CA PRO A 305 1.87 -20.93 -21.09
C PRO A 305 1.48 -20.04 -22.28
N ILE A 306 2.45 -19.35 -22.83
CA ILE A 306 2.27 -18.48 -24.00
C ILE A 306 2.43 -19.24 -25.32
N SER A 307 1.70 -18.79 -26.35
CA SER A 307 2.08 -19.05 -27.73
C SER A 307 3.00 -17.91 -28.22
N HIS A 308 2.86 -17.43 -29.42
CA HIS A 308 3.61 -16.23 -29.85
C HIS A 308 2.93 -14.97 -29.33
N LEU A 309 3.72 -14.08 -28.61
CA LEU A 309 3.26 -12.76 -28.17
C LEU A 309 3.99 -11.63 -28.89
N ASP A 310 3.24 -10.76 -29.56
CA ASP A 310 3.76 -9.53 -30.15
C ASP A 310 3.90 -8.44 -29.06
N TYR A 311 5.03 -8.44 -28.38
CA TYR A 311 5.32 -7.49 -27.29
C TYR A 311 5.38 -6.03 -27.76
N LEU A 312 5.69 -5.76 -29.03
CA LEU A 312 5.65 -4.40 -29.57
C LEU A 312 4.21 -3.89 -29.62
N LYS A 313 3.31 -4.72 -30.16
CA LYS A 313 1.87 -4.41 -30.25
C LYS A 313 1.25 -4.26 -28.86
N LEU A 314 1.60 -5.13 -27.90
CA LEU A 314 1.16 -5.02 -26.50
C LEU A 314 1.65 -3.71 -25.87
N GLY A 315 2.93 -3.37 -26.04
CA GLY A 315 3.50 -2.13 -25.54
C GLY A 315 2.87 -0.87 -26.14
N LEU A 316 2.54 -0.89 -27.43
CA LEU A 316 1.85 0.22 -28.10
C LEU A 316 0.42 0.42 -27.56
N ARG A 317 -0.32 -0.68 -27.36
CA ARG A 317 -1.71 -0.67 -26.92
C ARG A 317 -1.89 -0.42 -25.44
N SER A 318 -0.85 -0.57 -24.61
CA SER A 318 -0.83 -0.28 -23.19
C SER A 318 -0.29 1.11 -22.86
N PHE A 319 -0.56 2.10 -23.72
CA PHE A 319 -0.22 3.49 -23.47
C PHE A 319 -0.87 3.99 -22.18
N GLY A 320 -0.10 4.65 -21.29
CA GLY A 320 -0.59 5.13 -19.99
C GLY A 320 -0.61 4.07 -18.85
N PHE A 321 -0.31 2.81 -19.15
CA PHE A 321 -0.28 1.77 -18.12
C PHE A 321 0.94 1.91 -17.20
N SER A 322 0.69 1.79 -15.91
CA SER A 322 1.74 1.61 -14.90
C SER A 322 2.24 0.15 -14.92
N PRO A 323 3.38 -0.16 -14.29
CA PRO A 323 3.82 -1.54 -14.08
C PRO A 323 2.78 -2.42 -13.38
N ALA A 324 2.03 -1.85 -12.42
CA ALA A 324 0.95 -2.53 -11.73
C ALA A 324 -0.21 -2.88 -12.67
N ASP A 325 -0.58 -1.97 -13.59
CA ASP A 325 -1.64 -2.23 -14.59
C ASP A 325 -1.24 -3.35 -15.56
N ILE A 326 0.04 -3.37 -15.99
CA ILE A 326 0.56 -4.44 -16.85
C ILE A 326 0.52 -5.77 -16.12
N LYS A 327 0.97 -5.81 -14.86
CA LYS A 327 0.89 -7.02 -14.01
C LYS A 327 -0.55 -7.49 -13.86
N ALA A 328 -1.47 -6.60 -13.51
CA ALA A 328 -2.88 -6.92 -13.37
C ALA A 328 -3.48 -7.47 -14.68
N THR A 329 -3.14 -6.86 -15.82
CA THR A 329 -3.57 -7.33 -17.15
C THR A 329 -3.12 -8.77 -17.43
N THR A 330 -1.86 -9.09 -17.12
CA THR A 330 -1.34 -10.45 -17.30
C THR A 330 -2.01 -11.45 -16.35
N GLN A 331 -2.31 -11.08 -15.12
CA GLN A 331 -3.00 -11.92 -14.15
C GLN A 331 -4.47 -12.19 -14.53
N ILE A 332 -5.18 -11.20 -15.08
CA ILE A 332 -6.54 -11.39 -15.58
C ILE A 332 -6.57 -12.52 -16.62
N ILE A 333 -5.66 -12.49 -17.59
CA ILE A 333 -5.61 -13.54 -18.63
C ILE A 333 -5.16 -14.88 -18.06
N ALA A 334 -4.20 -14.90 -17.14
CA ALA A 334 -3.77 -16.13 -16.48
C ALA A 334 -4.95 -16.82 -15.77
N ASN A 335 -5.74 -16.05 -15.02
CA ASN A 335 -6.91 -16.57 -14.32
C ASN A 335 -8.00 -17.06 -15.30
N GLU A 336 -8.32 -16.29 -16.35
CA GLU A 336 -9.29 -16.70 -17.39
C GLU A 336 -8.89 -18.02 -18.06
N LYS A 337 -7.60 -18.18 -18.39
CA LYS A 337 -7.10 -19.42 -19.02
C LYS A 337 -7.07 -20.59 -18.04
N ALA A 338 -6.70 -20.35 -16.78
CA ALA A 338 -6.75 -21.38 -15.75
C ALA A 338 -8.19 -21.90 -15.55
N THR A 339 -9.16 -20.99 -15.45
CA THR A 339 -10.59 -21.35 -15.36
C THR A 339 -11.05 -22.14 -16.60
N ALA A 340 -10.66 -21.71 -17.79
CA ALA A 340 -11.02 -22.43 -19.03
C ALA A 340 -10.46 -23.87 -19.07
N VAL A 341 -9.26 -24.08 -18.55
CA VAL A 341 -8.65 -25.42 -18.45
C VAL A 341 -9.42 -26.29 -17.43
N ILE A 342 -9.78 -25.74 -16.27
CA ILE A 342 -10.55 -26.46 -15.24
C ILE A 342 -11.92 -26.88 -15.78
N GLU A 343 -12.56 -26.02 -16.55
CA GLU A 343 -13.89 -26.27 -17.17
C GLU A 343 -13.81 -27.14 -18.44
N GLY A 344 -12.64 -27.68 -18.79
CA GLY A 344 -12.45 -28.54 -19.96
C GLY A 344 -12.56 -27.83 -21.31
N ARG A 345 -12.52 -26.48 -21.33
CA ARG A 345 -12.53 -25.68 -22.57
C ARG A 345 -11.14 -25.68 -23.20
N SER A 346 -11.08 -25.90 -24.53
CA SER A 346 -9.82 -25.89 -25.28
C SER A 346 -9.20 -24.49 -25.32
N GLY A 347 -7.86 -24.39 -25.33
CA GLY A 347 -7.14 -23.12 -25.52
C GLY A 347 -6.34 -22.66 -24.30
N SER A 348 -5.52 -23.55 -23.74
CA SER A 348 -4.66 -23.27 -22.56
C SER A 348 -3.57 -22.24 -22.80
N ARG A 349 -3.14 -22.00 -24.07
CA ARG A 349 -2.06 -21.06 -24.38
C ARG A 349 -2.58 -19.62 -24.52
N ILE A 350 -1.81 -18.68 -23.99
CA ILE A 350 -2.10 -17.24 -24.04
C ILE A 350 -1.61 -16.67 -25.37
N THR A 351 -2.49 -16.00 -26.11
CA THR A 351 -2.19 -15.38 -27.41
C THR A 351 -2.11 -13.85 -27.32
N THR A 352 -1.54 -13.22 -28.34
CA THR A 352 -1.57 -11.74 -28.47
C THR A 352 -3.00 -11.18 -28.45
N ARG A 353 -3.96 -11.91 -29.05
CA ARG A 353 -5.39 -11.48 -29.08
C ARG A 353 -5.99 -11.46 -27.67
N ASP A 354 -5.72 -12.47 -26.85
CA ASP A 354 -6.18 -12.54 -25.46
C ASP A 354 -5.65 -11.33 -24.67
N MET A 355 -4.34 -11.08 -24.75
CA MET A 355 -3.71 -9.94 -24.07
C MET A 355 -4.26 -8.58 -24.53
N LEU A 356 -4.50 -8.40 -25.84
CA LEU A 356 -5.11 -7.17 -26.35
C LEU A 356 -6.53 -6.97 -25.84
N GLY A 357 -7.30 -8.06 -25.71
CA GLY A 357 -8.63 -8.03 -25.08
C GLY A 357 -8.58 -7.55 -23.64
N ALA A 358 -7.63 -8.07 -22.84
CA ALA A 358 -7.44 -7.64 -21.45
C ALA A 358 -6.97 -6.18 -21.36
N ILE A 359 -6.03 -5.77 -22.21
CA ILE A 359 -5.58 -4.37 -22.28
C ILE A 359 -6.77 -3.44 -22.56
N LYS A 360 -7.65 -3.79 -23.51
CA LYS A 360 -8.85 -3.00 -23.83
C LYS A 360 -9.81 -2.88 -22.64
N ARG A 361 -10.00 -3.96 -21.86
CA ARG A 361 -10.81 -3.91 -20.64
C ARG A 361 -10.14 -3.02 -19.58
N LYS A 362 -8.88 -3.29 -19.28
CA LYS A 362 -8.12 -2.55 -18.26
C LYS A 362 -7.97 -1.06 -18.60
N SER A 363 -7.84 -0.68 -19.87
CA SER A 363 -7.71 0.72 -20.28
C SER A 363 -8.87 1.63 -19.89
N LYS A 364 -10.05 1.06 -19.56
CA LYS A 364 -11.21 1.83 -19.07
C LYS A 364 -11.11 2.19 -17.57
N GLU A 365 -10.23 1.52 -16.83
CA GLU A 365 -10.10 1.62 -15.38
C GLU A 365 -8.84 2.39 -14.94
N ILE A 366 -8.07 2.91 -15.90
CA ILE A 366 -6.78 3.55 -15.59
C ILE A 366 -6.99 4.97 -15.12
N GLY A 367 -6.63 5.25 -13.85
CA GLY A 367 -6.64 6.58 -13.25
C GLY A 367 -5.37 7.42 -13.49
N THR A 368 -4.43 6.96 -14.30
CA THR A 368 -3.15 7.68 -14.52
C THR A 368 -3.31 9.04 -15.17
N MET A 369 -4.26 9.18 -16.09
CA MET A 369 -4.54 10.48 -16.73
C MET A 369 -5.19 11.46 -15.76
N ASP A 370 -6.00 10.99 -14.83
CA ASP A 370 -6.59 11.82 -13.76
C ASP A 370 -5.51 12.32 -12.81
N TRP A 371 -4.51 11.48 -12.52
CA TRP A 371 -3.35 11.90 -11.74
C TRP A 371 -2.59 13.03 -12.42
N TYR A 372 -2.29 12.91 -13.72
CA TYR A 372 -1.64 13.99 -14.48
C TYR A 372 -2.49 15.26 -14.54
N SER A 373 -3.81 15.12 -14.68
CA SER A 373 -4.74 16.25 -14.66
C SER A 373 -4.69 17.00 -13.33
N SER A 374 -4.60 16.26 -12.21
CA SER A 374 -4.43 16.84 -10.87
C SER A 374 -3.07 17.53 -10.71
N ALA A 375 -2.00 16.91 -11.21
CA ALA A 375 -0.67 17.49 -11.22
C ALA A 375 -0.62 18.81 -12.01
N ILE A 376 -1.26 18.87 -13.16
CA ILE A 376 -1.34 20.07 -13.98
C ILE A 376 -2.09 21.18 -13.25
N LYS A 377 -3.25 20.90 -12.66
CA LYS A 377 -4.02 21.89 -11.89
C LYS A 377 -3.18 22.48 -10.76
N TYR A 378 -2.43 21.66 -10.07
CA TYR A 378 -1.52 22.12 -9.02
C TYR A 378 -0.41 23.02 -9.57
N LEU A 379 0.27 22.61 -10.65
CA LEU A 379 1.38 23.36 -11.23
C LEU A 379 0.93 24.69 -11.87
N ALA A 380 -0.28 24.73 -12.44
CA ALA A 380 -0.84 25.95 -13.04
C ALA A 380 -1.07 27.09 -12.03
N GLY A 381 -1.25 26.75 -10.74
CA GLY A 381 -1.40 27.74 -9.67
C GLY A 381 -0.08 28.20 -9.03
N LYS A 382 1.08 27.74 -9.53
CA LYS A 382 2.37 28.00 -8.91
C LYS A 382 3.27 28.92 -9.72
N PRO A 383 4.07 29.81 -9.08
CA PRO A 383 5.06 30.62 -9.77
C PRO A 383 6.15 29.75 -10.43
N LYS A 384 6.75 30.24 -11.51
CA LYS A 384 7.78 29.50 -12.27
C LYS A 384 8.99 29.08 -11.41
N THR A 385 9.35 29.88 -10.41
CA THR A 385 10.42 29.56 -9.45
C THR A 385 10.13 28.29 -8.65
N GLU A 386 8.89 28.07 -8.25
CA GLU A 386 8.48 26.87 -7.52
C GLU A 386 8.27 25.66 -8.44
N THR A 387 7.93 25.88 -9.71
CA THR A 387 7.76 24.77 -10.67
C THR A 387 9.08 24.16 -11.12
N ALA A 388 10.21 24.85 -10.92
CA ALA A 388 11.54 24.36 -11.30
C ALA A 388 11.89 22.98 -10.68
N GLN A 389 11.46 22.72 -9.44
CA GLN A 389 11.64 21.43 -8.76
C GLN A 389 10.87 20.27 -9.42
N TYR A 390 9.84 20.56 -10.25
CA TYR A 390 9.02 19.60 -10.97
C TYR A 390 9.38 19.45 -12.46
N LYS A 391 10.58 19.86 -12.85
CA LYS A 391 11.04 19.90 -14.25
C LYS A 391 10.85 18.57 -15.00
N GLU A 392 11.17 17.45 -14.36
CA GLU A 392 11.02 16.11 -14.98
C GLU A 392 9.55 15.72 -15.11
N LEU A 393 8.72 16.04 -14.12
CA LEU A 393 7.27 15.86 -14.20
C LEU A 393 6.67 16.68 -15.33
N ILE A 394 7.08 17.94 -15.50
CA ILE A 394 6.61 18.83 -16.58
C ILE A 394 6.98 18.26 -17.94
N LYS A 395 8.22 17.75 -18.13
CA LYS A 395 8.62 17.07 -19.37
C LYS A 395 7.75 15.85 -19.66
N ASP A 396 7.42 15.06 -18.62
CA ASP A 396 6.62 13.87 -18.77
C ASP A 396 5.16 14.20 -19.07
N ILE A 397 4.60 15.23 -18.42
CA ILE A 397 3.29 15.80 -18.76
C ILE A 397 3.22 16.17 -20.24
N LYS A 398 4.20 16.95 -20.74
CA LYS A 398 4.28 17.31 -22.18
C LYS A 398 4.29 16.06 -23.06
N PHE A 399 5.12 15.09 -22.74
CA PHE A 399 5.24 13.84 -23.50
C PHE A 399 3.92 13.08 -23.58
N TRP A 400 3.20 12.92 -22.45
CA TRP A 400 1.95 12.16 -22.37
C TRP A 400 0.80 12.91 -23.05
N TYR A 401 0.65 14.20 -22.79
CA TYR A 401 -0.46 14.98 -23.36
C TYR A 401 -0.33 15.22 -24.86
N MET A 402 0.87 15.39 -25.42
CA MET A 402 1.03 15.47 -26.88
C MET A 402 0.59 14.20 -27.62
N ARG A 403 0.46 13.07 -26.92
CA ARG A 403 0.06 11.77 -27.47
C ARG A 403 -1.35 11.37 -27.09
N ALA A 404 -2.01 12.09 -26.21
CA ALA A 404 -3.38 11.79 -25.78
C ALA A 404 -4.40 12.34 -26.80
N PRO A 405 -5.48 11.62 -27.08
CA PRO A 405 -6.53 12.07 -28.04
C PRO A 405 -7.22 13.38 -27.63
N SER A 406 -7.14 13.75 -26.34
CA SER A 406 -7.77 14.95 -25.75
C SER A 406 -6.85 16.19 -25.68
N TYR A 407 -5.68 16.13 -26.29
CA TYR A 407 -4.66 17.18 -26.22
C TYR A 407 -5.16 18.60 -26.57
N ALA A 408 -6.04 18.70 -27.58
CA ALA A 408 -6.56 20.01 -28.03
C ALA A 408 -7.31 20.81 -26.95
N ARG A 409 -7.93 20.14 -25.97
CA ARG A 409 -8.64 20.83 -24.87
C ARG A 409 -7.72 21.41 -23.80
N MET A 410 -6.48 20.92 -23.69
CA MET A 410 -5.55 21.28 -22.63
C MET A 410 -4.40 22.19 -23.07
N GLN A 411 -4.31 22.54 -24.35
CA GLN A 411 -3.28 23.45 -24.85
C GLN A 411 -3.26 24.79 -24.10
N LYS A 412 -4.45 25.34 -23.75
CA LYS A 412 -4.56 26.59 -22.97
C LYS A 412 -3.94 26.46 -21.56
N VAL A 413 -4.09 25.28 -20.90
CA VAL A 413 -3.55 25.08 -19.55
C VAL A 413 -2.05 24.83 -19.59
N LEU A 414 -1.57 24.12 -20.61
CA LEU A 414 -0.14 23.85 -20.80
C LEU A 414 0.63 25.12 -21.16
N SER A 415 0.04 26.08 -21.86
CA SER A 415 0.68 27.36 -22.17
C SER A 415 0.92 28.25 -20.94
N PHE A 416 0.23 28.00 -19.82
CA PHE A 416 0.46 28.69 -18.55
C PHE A 416 1.60 28.06 -17.73
N ILE A 417 1.92 26.77 -17.95
CA ILE A 417 2.95 26.03 -17.22
C ILE A 417 4.29 26.04 -17.97
N LEU A 418 4.24 26.33 -19.26
CA LEU A 418 5.35 26.38 -20.21
C LEU A 418 5.91 27.77 -20.35
#